data_ef2ddc9de7349d654364a947597f1c42
#
_entry.id   ef2ddc9de7349d654364a947597f1c42
#
_cell.length_a   1.000
_cell.length_b   1.000
_cell.length_c   1.000
_cell.angle_alpha   90.00
_cell.angle_beta   90.00
_cell.angle_gamma   90.00
#
_symmetry.space_group_name_H-M   'P 1'
#
loop_
_entity.id
_entity.type
_entity.pdbx_description
1 polymer ?
#
loop_
_entity_poly.entity_id
_entity_poly.type
_entity_poly.pdbx_seq_one_letter_code
_entity_poly.pdbx_strand_id
1 'polypeptide(L)'
;MPALNLIFRPGRNRVFGRACSLFLAVAIARCGGLSGQTSTNLPPPSPPPATQSTCATPAASNPVGGGGTYTQIAIDPGVYGKRDTSELTVFGFSQQDQNLPADPQVLAMSPNIVPRAWARWDRSGVQPSDYNFDYPKQAQAAGITFIAGTTATALFRDEFPAASKFNAVVSCDATGQPVFHSAMKFYRGSLASPAYRQYLIGIGEMQIDGGVDGLFFDEVDFSYQGAISGNEDNGDEGFDDADIADFGGFLCGKYPNYSPAEWQSKYGITAADNLNCSKPAATRGRTFNYRGYLARNGWQASPLTASNPLAAEWGTIIGGHPEPQNGTFTGTYTSLVYWQDIALTLRNYARQKYKKEIYITANGVFPFVDFQTIGLWGGNPDGPGGSSVNYCPHTADGHLDGKQSLLAAFMAMKQRSARIDGRVVPVAAFIDWPTDVMTDYLSLPSSEKSDYWRMYVPEALAATVYLNMHLADTMGDPTAKQSGLMPLFQQTTAFYKMPTHAALYHNTRDLPGRVTASVANIGANLTQLSDERTVAHLINHNYSQGFQEQDGVSVSFPVAKAPRSVTLVSPDYRADTPLAFTYSGGQVRVTVPKLVAYVAVVSEN
;
A
#
# COMPACT_ATOMS: atom_id res chain seq x y z
N MET A 1 30.06 -9.34 33.17
CA MET A 1 29.10 -9.07 32.09
C MET A 1 28.46 -7.73 32.41
N PRO A 2 28.79 -6.62 31.76
CA PRO A 2 28.11 -5.36 31.94
C PRO A 2 27.03 -5.20 30.86
N ALA A 3 25.83 -4.78 31.30
CA ALA A 3 24.71 -4.47 30.47
C ALA A 3 24.98 -3.21 29.64
N LEU A 4 24.82 -3.28 28.33
CA LEU A 4 24.84 -2.12 27.44
C LEU A 4 23.44 -1.45 27.50
N ASN A 5 23.37 -0.31 28.15
CA ASN A 5 22.23 0.60 28.04
C ASN A 5 22.31 1.32 26.70
N LEU A 6 21.47 0.92 25.75
CA LEU A 6 21.21 1.68 24.53
C LEU A 6 20.28 2.85 24.89
N ILE A 7 20.86 4.03 24.97
CA ILE A 7 20.11 5.30 25.08
C ILE A 7 19.56 5.62 23.69
N PHE A 8 18.26 5.41 23.51
CA PHE A 8 17.52 5.93 22.37
C PHE A 8 17.58 7.48 22.39
N ARG A 9 18.19 8.07 21.39
CA ARG A 9 18.12 9.52 21.14
C ARG A 9 16.91 9.80 20.24
N PRO A 10 15.86 10.50 20.71
CA PRO A 10 14.63 10.76 19.93
C PRO A 10 14.75 11.90 18.91
N GLY A 11 15.93 12.17 18.38
CA GLY A 11 16.20 13.41 17.63
C GLY A 11 16.20 13.29 16.10
N ARG A 12 16.23 12.11 15.53
CA ARG A 12 16.40 11.97 14.06
C ARG A 12 15.09 11.91 13.26
N ASN A 13 14.00 11.41 13.82
CA ASN A 13 12.74 11.27 13.08
C ASN A 13 12.02 12.60 12.77
N ARG A 14 12.25 13.65 13.55
CA ARG A 14 11.63 14.98 13.29
C ARG A 14 12.15 15.68 12.01
N VAL A 15 13.35 15.37 11.56
CA VAL A 15 13.92 15.99 10.36
C VAL A 15 13.40 15.32 9.08
N PHE A 16 13.12 14.02 9.14
CA PHE A 16 12.70 13.24 7.98
C PHE A 16 11.25 13.57 7.55
N GLY A 17 10.31 13.60 8.49
CA GLY A 17 8.92 13.97 8.17
C GLY A 17 8.79 15.37 7.57
N ARG A 18 9.59 16.33 8.08
CA ARG A 18 9.61 17.69 7.50
C ARG A 18 10.23 17.76 6.11
N ALA A 19 11.24 16.95 5.81
CA ALA A 19 11.86 16.93 4.49
C ALA A 19 10.92 16.31 3.43
N CYS A 20 10.25 15.21 3.73
CA CYS A 20 9.26 14.61 2.83
C CYS A 20 8.10 15.56 2.54
N SER A 21 7.54 16.19 3.56
CA SER A 21 6.44 17.16 3.39
C SER A 21 6.86 18.38 2.56
N LEU A 22 8.07 18.88 2.76
CA LEU A 22 8.56 20.07 2.05
C LEU A 22 8.81 19.77 0.56
N PHE A 23 9.35 18.59 0.24
CA PHE A 23 9.60 18.19 -1.14
C PHE A 23 8.29 17.94 -1.92
N LEU A 24 7.30 17.27 -1.31
CA LEU A 24 6.01 17.05 -1.96
C LEU A 24 5.31 18.38 -2.27
N ALA A 25 5.32 19.33 -1.34
CA ALA A 25 4.77 20.67 -1.56
C ALA A 25 5.47 21.43 -2.70
N VAL A 26 6.80 21.31 -2.84
CA VAL A 26 7.55 21.94 -3.94
C VAL A 26 7.23 21.29 -5.29
N ALA A 27 7.04 19.98 -5.32
CA ALA A 27 6.70 19.26 -6.55
C ALA A 27 5.30 19.61 -7.05
N ILE A 28 4.31 19.68 -6.16
CA ILE A 28 2.94 20.10 -6.49
C ILE A 28 2.93 21.52 -7.07
N ALA A 29 3.70 22.46 -6.49
CA ALA A 29 3.84 23.82 -6.99
C ALA A 29 4.46 23.92 -8.40
N ARG A 30 5.28 22.93 -8.82
CA ARG A 30 5.90 22.92 -10.16
C ARG A 30 5.06 22.25 -11.24
N CYS A 31 4.23 21.26 -10.88
CA CYS A 31 3.30 20.64 -11.84
C CYS A 31 2.18 21.56 -12.33
N GLY A 32 1.85 22.63 -11.59
CA GLY A 32 0.85 23.62 -11.97
C GLY A 32 1.28 24.63 -13.05
N GLY A 33 2.48 24.56 -13.58
CA GLY A 33 3.09 25.59 -14.43
C GLY A 33 2.86 25.48 -15.94
N LEU A 34 2.01 24.58 -16.44
CA LEU A 34 1.86 24.34 -17.89
C LEU A 34 0.53 24.77 -18.51
N SER A 35 -0.37 25.38 -17.78
CA SER A 35 -1.51 26.09 -18.40
C SER A 35 -1.36 27.58 -18.08
N GLY A 36 -1.21 28.39 -19.10
CA GLY A 36 -1.06 29.87 -19.03
C GLY A 36 -2.30 30.62 -18.50
N GLN A 37 -2.82 30.14 -17.37
CA GLN A 37 -3.78 30.89 -16.57
C GLN A 37 -3.02 31.45 -15.37
N THR A 38 -2.94 32.76 -15.33
CA THR A 38 -2.49 33.53 -14.17
C THR A 38 -3.33 33.08 -12.96
N SER A 39 -2.76 32.18 -12.14
CA SER A 39 -3.34 31.91 -10.83
C SER A 39 -3.26 33.20 -10.02
N THR A 40 -4.37 33.82 -9.78
CA THR A 40 -4.48 34.82 -8.72
C THR A 40 -4.07 34.11 -7.43
N ASN A 41 -2.93 34.50 -6.85
CA ASN A 41 -2.51 34.08 -5.53
C ASN A 41 -3.58 34.45 -4.50
N LEU A 42 -4.57 33.58 -4.34
CA LEU A 42 -5.44 33.68 -3.18
C LEU A 42 -4.55 33.26 -1.98
N PRO A 43 -4.52 34.09 -0.93
CA PRO A 43 -3.83 33.71 0.30
C PRO A 43 -4.42 32.37 0.79
N PRO A 44 -3.61 31.50 1.40
CA PRO A 44 -4.11 30.25 1.97
C PRO A 44 -5.28 30.60 2.90
N PRO A 45 -6.36 29.80 2.90
CA PRO A 45 -7.47 30.02 3.81
C PRO A 45 -6.90 30.12 5.24
N SER A 46 -7.22 31.19 5.93
CA SER A 46 -6.83 31.35 7.32
C SER A 46 -7.41 30.17 8.10
N PRO A 47 -6.64 29.56 9.03
CA PRO A 47 -7.21 28.53 9.90
C PRO A 47 -8.45 29.13 10.59
N PRO A 48 -9.52 28.34 10.76
CA PRO A 48 -10.72 28.83 11.41
C PRO A 48 -10.38 29.39 12.80
N PRO A 49 -11.05 30.44 13.26
CA PRO A 49 -10.80 31.01 14.56
C PRO A 49 -10.99 29.95 15.66
N ALA A 50 -10.07 29.88 16.61
CA ALA A 50 -9.89 28.83 17.61
C ALA A 50 -11.03 28.62 18.63
N THR A 51 -12.23 29.13 18.39
CA THR A 51 -13.30 29.18 19.41
C THR A 51 -14.56 28.37 19.10
N GLN A 52 -14.64 27.68 17.97
CA GLN A 52 -15.82 26.84 17.67
C GLN A 52 -15.39 25.43 17.28
N SER A 53 -15.80 24.43 18.08
CA SER A 53 -15.78 23.04 17.62
C SER A 53 -16.61 22.96 16.33
N THR A 54 -15.95 22.56 15.26
CA THR A 54 -16.58 22.50 13.93
C THR A 54 -17.08 21.11 13.57
N CYS A 55 -16.77 20.09 14.40
CA CYS A 55 -17.33 18.77 14.24
C CYS A 55 -18.82 18.78 14.60
N ALA A 56 -19.65 18.28 13.69
CA ALA A 56 -21.09 18.26 13.87
C ALA A 56 -21.52 17.40 15.06
N THR A 57 -22.59 17.79 15.75
CA THR A 57 -23.29 16.89 16.66
C THR A 57 -23.87 15.71 15.87
N PRO A 58 -23.77 14.46 16.36
CA PRO A 58 -24.17 13.29 15.59
C PRO A 58 -25.62 13.42 15.12
N ALA A 59 -25.82 13.53 13.81
CA ALA A 59 -27.10 13.15 13.24
C ALA A 59 -27.22 11.64 13.44
N ALA A 60 -28.40 11.14 13.79
CA ALA A 60 -28.63 9.70 13.92
C ALA A 60 -28.32 9.02 12.59
N SER A 61 -27.06 8.62 12.40
CA SER A 61 -26.64 7.88 11.24
C SER A 61 -27.00 6.42 11.41
N ASN A 62 -27.49 5.78 10.38
CA ASN A 62 -27.69 4.34 10.40
C ASN A 62 -26.34 3.68 10.69
N PRO A 63 -26.23 2.83 11.72
CA PRO A 63 -24.99 2.16 12.02
C PRO A 63 -24.65 1.21 10.88
N VAL A 64 -23.46 1.32 10.36
CA VAL A 64 -22.89 0.27 9.53
C VAL A 64 -22.59 -0.90 10.47
N GLY A 65 -23.23 -2.03 10.27
CA GLY A 65 -23.08 -3.20 11.11
C GLY A 65 -23.90 -3.13 12.40
N GLY A 66 -25.14 -3.58 12.33
CA GLY A 66 -26.00 -3.68 13.50
C GLY A 66 -25.45 -4.64 14.54
N GLY A 67 -25.35 -4.16 15.77
CA GLY A 67 -25.58 -4.86 17.02
C GLY A 67 -24.93 -6.23 17.29
N GLY A 68 -23.88 -6.61 16.61
CA GLY A 68 -23.08 -7.79 16.98
C GLY A 68 -22.11 -7.47 18.10
N THR A 69 -21.72 -8.46 18.86
CA THR A 69 -20.56 -8.37 19.74
C THR A 69 -19.34 -8.09 18.86
N TYR A 70 -18.60 -7.04 19.15
CA TYR A 70 -17.43 -6.55 18.38
C TYR A 70 -16.25 -7.54 18.29
N THR A 71 -16.42 -8.76 18.75
CA THR A 71 -15.42 -9.82 18.76
C THR A 71 -15.32 -10.60 17.46
N GLN A 72 -16.34 -10.55 16.59
CA GLN A 72 -16.32 -11.17 15.27
C GLN A 72 -17.18 -10.37 14.28
N ILE A 73 -16.51 -9.60 13.44
CA ILE A 73 -17.18 -8.97 12.30
C ILE A 73 -17.35 -10.04 11.23
N ALA A 74 -18.59 -10.27 10.82
CA ALA A 74 -18.87 -11.18 9.72
C ALA A 74 -18.33 -10.60 8.41
N ILE A 75 -17.48 -11.35 7.73
CA ILE A 75 -16.96 -10.97 6.43
C ILE A 75 -17.88 -11.52 5.35
N ASP A 76 -18.44 -10.64 4.53
CA ASP A 76 -19.16 -11.03 3.32
C ASP A 76 -18.15 -11.51 2.26
N PRO A 77 -18.22 -12.79 1.80
CA PRO A 77 -17.31 -13.29 0.78
C PRO A 77 -17.32 -12.49 -0.53
N GLY A 78 -18.39 -11.75 -0.79
CA GLY A 78 -18.51 -10.88 -1.96
C GLY A 78 -17.54 -9.71 -1.98
N VAL A 79 -16.93 -9.39 -0.83
CA VAL A 79 -15.92 -8.33 -0.70
C VAL A 79 -14.62 -8.67 -1.45
N TYR A 80 -14.33 -9.95 -1.65
CA TYR A 80 -13.14 -10.39 -2.36
C TYR A 80 -13.35 -10.35 -3.87
N GLY A 81 -12.31 -9.91 -4.60
CA GLY A 81 -12.27 -9.99 -6.05
C GLY A 81 -12.16 -11.42 -6.54
N LYS A 82 -12.71 -11.66 -7.71
CA LYS A 82 -12.65 -12.95 -8.42
C LYS A 82 -11.77 -12.87 -9.66
N ARG A 83 -11.23 -11.69 -9.97
CA ARG A 83 -10.36 -11.51 -11.11
C ARG A 83 -9.02 -12.19 -10.86
N ASP A 84 -8.55 -12.91 -11.85
CA ASP A 84 -7.25 -13.58 -11.77
C ASP A 84 -6.13 -12.54 -11.79
N THR A 85 -5.18 -12.66 -10.86
CA THR A 85 -3.97 -11.85 -10.81
C THR A 85 -2.77 -12.54 -11.46
N SER A 86 -2.94 -13.76 -11.98
CA SER A 86 -1.86 -14.57 -12.54
C SER A 86 -1.23 -13.98 -13.82
N GLU A 87 -1.91 -13.05 -14.47
CA GLU A 87 -1.38 -12.36 -15.65
C GLU A 87 -0.55 -11.11 -15.30
N LEU A 88 -0.55 -10.69 -14.03
CA LEU A 88 0.05 -9.43 -13.61
C LEU A 88 1.51 -9.63 -13.17
N THR A 89 2.43 -9.76 -14.13
CA THR A 89 3.87 -9.89 -13.86
C THR A 89 4.66 -8.62 -14.05
N VAL A 90 4.20 -7.74 -14.93
CA VAL A 90 4.93 -6.52 -15.27
C VAL A 90 4.08 -5.31 -14.97
N PHE A 91 4.53 -4.56 -13.98
CA PHE A 91 3.90 -3.34 -13.51
C PHE A 91 4.67 -2.15 -14.06
N GLY A 92 3.98 -1.27 -14.74
CA GLY A 92 4.52 -0.01 -15.23
C GLY A 92 3.91 1.15 -14.50
N PHE A 93 4.72 2.14 -14.19
CA PHE A 93 4.29 3.31 -13.46
C PHE A 93 4.82 4.59 -14.12
N SER A 94 3.94 5.55 -14.33
CA SER A 94 4.30 6.92 -14.65
C SER A 94 3.56 7.86 -13.72
N GLN A 95 4.23 8.85 -13.20
CA GLN A 95 3.60 9.86 -12.35
C GLN A 95 2.72 10.87 -13.10
N GLN A 96 2.72 10.80 -14.42
CA GLN A 96 1.89 11.66 -15.25
C GLN A 96 0.48 11.13 -15.49
N ASP A 97 0.11 10.02 -14.85
CA ASP A 97 -1.14 9.30 -15.09
C ASP A 97 -2.39 9.97 -14.51
N GLN A 98 -2.29 11.26 -14.13
CA GLN A 98 -3.41 12.03 -13.59
C GLN A 98 -4.20 12.70 -14.70
N ASN A 99 -5.33 12.14 -15.10
CA ASN A 99 -6.27 12.76 -16.05
C ASN A 99 -5.62 13.29 -17.34
N LEU A 100 -4.43 12.81 -17.68
CA LEU A 100 -3.68 13.21 -18.86
C LEU A 100 -3.95 12.26 -20.03
N PRO A 101 -3.67 12.69 -21.26
CA PRO A 101 -3.60 11.78 -22.38
C PRO A 101 -2.65 10.63 -22.08
N ALA A 102 -2.89 9.46 -22.67
CA ALA A 102 -2.04 8.29 -22.49
C ALA A 102 -0.55 8.65 -22.59
N ASP A 103 0.23 8.28 -21.59
CA ASP A 103 1.67 8.46 -21.65
C ASP A 103 2.22 7.51 -22.72
N PRO A 104 2.73 8.03 -23.85
CA PRO A 104 3.21 7.18 -24.93
C PRO A 104 4.38 6.28 -24.52
N GLN A 105 5.07 6.60 -23.44
CA GLN A 105 6.17 5.75 -22.93
C GLN A 105 5.63 4.56 -22.15
N VAL A 106 4.58 4.73 -21.33
CA VAL A 106 3.90 3.59 -20.69
C VAL A 106 3.32 2.67 -21.75
N LEU A 107 2.67 3.22 -22.78
CA LEU A 107 2.17 2.41 -23.89
C LEU A 107 3.29 1.69 -24.64
N ALA A 108 4.42 2.36 -24.90
CA ALA A 108 5.58 1.78 -25.58
C ALA A 108 6.27 0.69 -24.74
N MET A 109 6.30 0.82 -23.42
CA MET A 109 6.79 -0.21 -22.51
C MET A 109 5.86 -1.43 -22.50
N SER A 110 4.56 -1.21 -22.75
CA SER A 110 3.52 -2.26 -22.81
C SER A 110 3.47 -3.16 -21.56
N PRO A 111 3.38 -2.64 -20.33
CA PRO A 111 3.27 -3.46 -19.13
C PRO A 111 1.97 -4.28 -19.13
N ASN A 112 1.78 -5.20 -18.17
CA ASN A 112 0.47 -5.83 -17.96
C ASN A 112 -0.51 -4.85 -17.33
N ILE A 113 -0.02 -3.98 -16.45
CA ILE A 113 -0.84 -3.16 -15.58
C ILE A 113 -0.16 -1.82 -15.27
N VAL A 114 -0.97 -0.79 -15.22
CA VAL A 114 -0.68 0.48 -14.53
C VAL A 114 -1.43 0.43 -13.21
N PRO A 115 -0.75 0.17 -12.08
CA PRO A 115 -1.41 -0.17 -10.82
C PRO A 115 -1.89 1.05 -10.02
N ARG A 116 -1.47 2.25 -10.42
CA ARG A 116 -1.66 3.47 -9.66
C ARG A 116 -1.71 4.68 -10.59
N ALA A 117 -2.90 4.96 -11.12
CA ALA A 117 -3.15 6.13 -11.92
C ALA A 117 -4.15 7.03 -11.20
N TRP A 118 -3.82 8.30 -11.04
CA TRP A 118 -4.61 9.20 -10.23
C TRP A 118 -5.82 9.73 -10.98
N ALA A 119 -6.98 9.69 -10.37
CA ALA A 119 -8.18 10.38 -10.82
C ALA A 119 -8.57 11.53 -9.88
N ARG A 120 -8.22 11.42 -8.59
CA ARG A 120 -8.44 12.44 -7.59
C ARG A 120 -7.25 12.54 -6.65
N TRP A 121 -6.39 13.50 -6.92
CA TRP A 121 -5.26 13.87 -6.07
C TRP A 121 -5.18 15.39 -6.05
N ASP A 122 -4.80 16.01 -4.96
CA ASP A 122 -4.55 17.45 -4.81
C ASP A 122 -5.56 18.41 -5.47
N ARG A 123 -6.72 17.93 -5.91
CA ARG A 123 -7.72 18.75 -6.60
C ARG A 123 -8.96 18.94 -5.76
N SER A 124 -9.17 20.17 -5.38
CA SER A 124 -10.43 20.63 -4.84
C SER A 124 -11.47 20.84 -5.94
N GLY A 125 -12.74 20.65 -5.62
CA GLY A 125 -13.87 20.96 -6.53
C GLY A 125 -13.95 20.15 -7.81
N VAL A 126 -13.30 18.99 -7.87
CA VAL A 126 -13.34 18.12 -9.06
C VAL A 126 -14.75 17.63 -9.34
N GLN A 127 -15.20 17.86 -10.56
CA GLN A 127 -16.49 17.37 -11.05
C GLN A 127 -16.28 16.14 -11.94
N PRO A 128 -17.29 15.27 -12.12
CA PRO A 128 -17.20 14.13 -13.03
C PRO A 128 -16.78 14.49 -14.46
N SER A 129 -17.15 15.69 -14.93
CA SER A 129 -16.75 16.22 -16.24
C SER A 129 -15.25 16.49 -16.38
N ASP A 130 -14.54 16.62 -15.26
CA ASP A 130 -13.12 16.96 -15.26
C ASP A 130 -12.23 15.74 -15.44
N TYR A 131 -12.80 14.53 -15.33
CA TYR A 131 -12.08 13.27 -15.52
C TYR A 131 -11.93 12.95 -17.00
N ASN A 132 -10.71 12.62 -17.39
CA ASN A 132 -10.41 12.14 -18.74
C ASN A 132 -10.26 10.62 -18.73
N PHE A 133 -11.27 9.92 -19.24
CA PHE A 133 -11.26 8.47 -19.39
C PHE A 133 -10.77 7.97 -20.75
N ASP A 134 -10.17 8.82 -21.57
CA ASP A 134 -9.58 8.38 -22.84
C ASP A 134 -8.27 7.65 -22.62
N TYR A 135 -7.50 8.02 -21.59
CA TYR A 135 -6.27 7.30 -21.24
C TYR A 135 -6.52 5.84 -20.83
N PRO A 136 -7.43 5.54 -19.88
CA PRO A 136 -7.80 4.15 -19.59
C PRO A 136 -8.16 3.34 -20.83
N LYS A 137 -8.96 3.90 -21.73
CA LYS A 137 -9.36 3.23 -22.98
C LYS A 137 -8.18 2.95 -23.91
N GLN A 138 -7.24 3.90 -24.04
CA GLN A 138 -6.03 3.72 -24.84
C GLN A 138 -5.11 2.64 -24.24
N ALA A 139 -4.91 2.66 -22.91
CA ALA A 139 -4.15 1.63 -22.21
C ALA A 139 -4.78 0.24 -22.42
N GLN A 140 -6.10 0.14 -22.23
CA GLN A 140 -6.84 -1.11 -22.42
C GLN A 140 -6.80 -1.60 -23.87
N ALA A 141 -6.88 -0.70 -24.86
CA ALA A 141 -6.72 -1.05 -26.26
C ALA A 141 -5.31 -1.59 -26.58
N ALA A 142 -4.31 -1.22 -25.80
CA ALA A 142 -2.96 -1.76 -25.86
C ALA A 142 -2.78 -3.03 -24.99
N GLY A 143 -3.85 -3.56 -24.39
CA GLY A 143 -3.81 -4.74 -23.53
C GLY A 143 -3.26 -4.48 -22.13
N ILE A 144 -3.28 -3.23 -21.67
CA ILE A 144 -2.80 -2.82 -20.36
C ILE A 144 -3.98 -2.68 -19.40
N THR A 145 -3.95 -3.40 -18.28
CA THR A 145 -4.92 -3.22 -17.18
C THR A 145 -4.69 -1.86 -16.52
N PHE A 146 -5.76 -1.09 -16.38
CA PHE A 146 -5.68 0.27 -15.86
C PHE A 146 -6.39 0.40 -14.51
N ILE A 147 -5.64 0.79 -13.47
CA ILE A 147 -6.15 1.02 -12.12
C ILE A 147 -6.17 2.51 -11.84
N ALA A 148 -7.37 3.06 -11.66
CA ALA A 148 -7.53 4.48 -11.31
C ALA A 148 -7.38 4.70 -9.80
N GLY A 149 -6.69 5.75 -9.41
CA GLY A 149 -6.40 6.06 -8.02
C GLY A 149 -7.25 7.19 -7.45
N THR A 150 -7.47 7.14 -6.16
CA THR A 150 -8.00 8.24 -5.36
C THR A 150 -7.34 8.25 -4.00
N THR A 151 -7.10 9.45 -3.45
CA THR A 151 -6.67 9.59 -2.07
C THR A 151 -7.87 9.39 -1.14
N ALA A 152 -7.84 8.34 -0.33
CA ALA A 152 -9.00 7.92 0.44
C ALA A 152 -9.33 8.87 1.60
N THR A 153 -8.32 9.38 2.30
CA THR A 153 -8.54 10.23 3.47
C THR A 153 -8.25 11.71 3.26
N ALA A 154 -7.68 12.11 2.12
CA ALA A 154 -7.53 13.52 1.79
C ALA A 154 -8.88 14.14 1.46
N LEU A 155 -9.24 15.18 2.19
CA LEU A 155 -10.50 15.92 2.08
C LEU A 155 -10.22 17.39 1.76
N PHE A 156 -10.67 17.85 0.60
CA PHE A 156 -10.51 19.24 0.22
C PHE A 156 -11.75 20.04 0.61
N ARG A 157 -11.50 21.23 1.20
CA ARG A 157 -12.59 22.07 1.78
C ARG A 157 -13.67 22.45 0.79
N ASP A 158 -13.31 22.68 -0.46
CA ASP A 158 -14.22 23.10 -1.53
C ASP A 158 -15.03 21.94 -2.14
N GLU A 159 -14.67 20.71 -1.92
CA GLU A 159 -15.52 19.55 -2.21
C GLU A 159 -16.80 19.55 -1.35
N PHE A 160 -16.73 20.19 -0.17
CA PHE A 160 -17.83 20.33 0.78
C PHE A 160 -18.00 21.81 1.19
N PRO A 161 -18.48 22.69 0.31
CA PRO A 161 -18.52 24.13 0.57
C PRO A 161 -19.44 24.51 1.73
N ALA A 162 -20.54 23.77 1.95
CA ALA A 162 -21.41 23.99 3.09
C ALA A 162 -20.75 23.49 4.39
N ALA A 163 -20.60 24.35 5.39
CA ALA A 163 -19.96 24.03 6.66
C ALA A 163 -20.56 22.80 7.34
N SER A 164 -21.89 22.65 7.35
CA SER A 164 -22.56 21.50 7.95
C SER A 164 -22.21 20.18 7.25
N LYS A 165 -22.04 20.19 5.91
CA LYS A 165 -21.62 19.01 5.15
C LYS A 165 -20.15 18.68 5.41
N PHE A 166 -19.30 19.70 5.42
CA PHE A 166 -17.89 19.52 5.73
C PHE A 166 -17.69 18.92 7.13
N ASN A 167 -18.36 19.50 8.14
CA ASN A 167 -18.26 19.03 9.51
C ASN A 167 -18.77 17.59 9.70
N ALA A 168 -19.65 17.12 8.82
CA ALA A 168 -20.15 15.74 8.85
C ALA A 168 -19.18 14.71 8.25
N VAL A 169 -18.12 15.14 7.57
CA VAL A 169 -17.20 14.27 6.83
C VAL A 169 -15.74 14.41 7.29
N VAL A 170 -15.39 15.49 7.97
CA VAL A 170 -14.02 15.76 8.40
C VAL A 170 -13.68 15.00 9.68
N SER A 171 -12.47 14.46 9.76
CA SER A 171 -11.92 13.92 11.00
C SER A 171 -11.46 15.06 11.91
N CYS A 172 -11.59 14.87 13.21
CA CYS A 172 -11.27 15.87 14.22
C CYS A 172 -10.27 15.34 15.23
N ASP A 173 -9.53 16.28 15.84
CA ASP A 173 -8.71 16.00 17.02
C ASP A 173 -9.55 15.89 18.29
N ALA A 174 -8.91 15.57 19.42
CA ALA A 174 -9.56 15.41 20.71
C ALA A 174 -10.18 16.71 21.26
N THR A 175 -9.84 17.88 20.70
CA THR A 175 -10.46 19.17 21.04
C THR A 175 -11.67 19.48 20.18
N GLY A 176 -11.90 18.69 19.13
CA GLY A 176 -12.97 18.88 18.14
C GLY A 176 -12.61 19.82 17.00
N GLN A 177 -11.32 20.06 16.77
CA GLN A 177 -10.88 20.83 15.61
C GLN A 177 -10.63 19.88 14.42
N PRO A 178 -10.97 20.31 13.18
CA PRO A 178 -10.65 19.54 11.99
C PRO A 178 -9.14 19.30 11.86
N VAL A 179 -8.77 18.09 11.58
CA VAL A 179 -7.36 17.74 11.34
C VAL A 179 -6.97 18.23 9.95
N PHE A 180 -5.88 19.01 9.89
CA PHE A 180 -5.39 19.64 8.67
C PHE A 180 -3.91 19.32 8.46
N HIS A 181 -3.59 18.87 7.25
CA HIS A 181 -2.22 18.61 6.83
C HIS A 181 -1.66 19.83 6.08
N SER A 182 -0.87 20.65 6.77
CA SER A 182 -0.43 21.96 6.24
C SER A 182 0.49 21.83 5.03
N ALA A 183 1.36 20.82 4.99
CA ALA A 183 2.28 20.60 3.89
C ALA A 183 1.56 20.18 2.60
N MET A 184 0.53 19.34 2.70
CA MET A 184 -0.23 18.81 1.57
C MET A 184 -1.54 19.58 1.29
N LYS A 185 -1.90 20.53 2.17
CA LYS A 185 -3.04 21.44 2.00
C LYS A 185 -4.41 20.79 1.91
N PHE A 186 -4.61 19.69 2.64
CA PHE A 186 -5.91 19.04 2.76
C PHE A 186 -6.29 18.78 4.22
N TYR A 187 -7.57 18.52 4.44
CA TYR A 187 -8.09 18.00 5.71
C TYR A 187 -8.15 16.49 5.66
N ARG A 188 -8.26 15.86 6.83
CA ARG A 188 -8.52 14.41 6.91
C ARG A 188 -10.02 14.14 6.85
N GLY A 189 -10.42 13.21 5.98
CA GLY A 189 -11.79 12.71 5.91
C GLY A 189 -11.99 11.52 6.86
N SER A 190 -13.10 11.51 7.58
CA SER A 190 -13.44 10.42 8.49
C SER A 190 -14.11 9.27 7.75
N LEU A 191 -13.46 8.11 7.71
CA LEU A 191 -14.08 6.89 7.16
C LEU A 191 -15.22 6.36 8.04
N ALA A 192 -15.30 6.73 9.31
CA ALA A 192 -16.44 6.44 10.16
C ALA A 192 -17.70 7.18 9.69
N SER A 193 -17.54 8.34 9.05
CA SER A 193 -18.66 9.11 8.50
C SER A 193 -19.32 8.39 7.32
N PRO A 194 -20.60 8.01 7.41
CA PRO A 194 -21.33 7.43 6.28
C PRO A 194 -21.39 8.37 5.07
N ALA A 195 -21.45 9.68 5.31
CA ALA A 195 -21.48 10.70 4.25
C ALA A 195 -20.15 10.73 3.47
N TYR A 196 -19.02 10.58 4.17
CA TYR A 196 -17.72 10.53 3.51
C TYR A 196 -17.52 9.24 2.73
N ARG A 197 -17.91 8.08 3.31
CA ARG A 197 -17.87 6.81 2.56
C ARG A 197 -18.72 6.86 1.30
N GLN A 198 -19.94 7.40 1.37
CA GLN A 198 -20.80 7.57 0.19
C GLN A 198 -20.15 8.47 -0.87
N TYR A 199 -19.43 9.49 -0.46
CA TYR A 199 -18.67 10.33 -1.36
C TYR A 199 -17.54 9.56 -2.07
N LEU A 200 -16.72 8.79 -1.33
CA LEU A 200 -15.67 7.95 -1.90
C LEU A 200 -16.24 6.85 -2.81
N ILE A 201 -17.35 6.24 -2.42
CA ILE A 201 -18.06 5.26 -3.24
C ILE A 201 -18.52 5.91 -4.55
N GLY A 202 -19.09 7.13 -4.50
CA GLY A 202 -19.52 7.87 -5.69
C GLY A 202 -18.35 8.16 -6.66
N ILE A 203 -17.17 8.48 -6.13
CA ILE A 203 -15.96 8.66 -6.96
C ILE A 203 -15.57 7.31 -7.59
N GLY A 204 -15.57 6.23 -6.82
CA GLY A 204 -15.26 4.89 -7.33
C GLY A 204 -16.26 4.43 -8.40
N GLU A 205 -17.55 4.65 -8.20
CA GLU A 205 -18.60 4.37 -9.19
C GLU A 205 -18.39 5.14 -10.50
N MET A 206 -18.04 6.43 -10.39
CA MET A 206 -17.74 7.25 -11.55
C MET A 206 -16.53 6.73 -12.35
N GLN A 207 -15.47 6.29 -11.67
CA GLN A 207 -14.31 5.69 -12.31
C GLN A 207 -14.67 4.36 -12.99
N ILE A 208 -15.48 3.53 -12.35
CA ILE A 208 -16.02 2.29 -12.93
C ILE A 208 -16.86 2.60 -14.18
N ASP A 209 -17.70 3.63 -14.12
CA ASP A 209 -18.49 4.11 -15.28
C ASP A 209 -17.58 4.58 -16.42
N GLY A 210 -16.44 5.17 -16.09
CA GLY A 210 -15.39 5.55 -17.04
C GLY A 210 -14.66 4.36 -17.67
N GLY A 211 -14.90 3.14 -17.18
CA GLY A 211 -14.41 1.90 -17.77
C GLY A 211 -13.09 1.39 -17.22
N VAL A 212 -12.58 1.93 -16.09
CA VAL A 212 -11.34 1.46 -15.47
C VAL A 212 -11.41 -0.02 -15.05
N ASP A 213 -10.27 -0.70 -14.95
CA ASP A 213 -10.19 -2.11 -14.60
C ASP A 213 -10.15 -2.33 -13.09
N GLY A 214 -9.86 -1.29 -12.34
CA GLY A 214 -9.81 -1.36 -10.89
C GLY A 214 -9.60 0.02 -10.26
N LEU A 215 -9.57 0.00 -8.93
CA LEU A 215 -9.47 1.18 -8.10
C LEU A 215 -8.29 1.02 -7.14
N PHE A 216 -7.46 2.04 -7.05
CA PHE A 216 -6.40 2.19 -6.07
C PHE A 216 -6.82 3.26 -5.06
N PHE A 217 -6.74 2.93 -3.79
CA PHE A 217 -6.98 3.86 -2.70
C PHE A 217 -5.66 4.18 -2.01
N ASP A 218 -5.21 5.41 -2.15
CA ASP A 218 -4.03 5.90 -1.45
C ASP A 218 -4.41 6.55 -0.13
N GLU A 219 -3.43 6.63 0.77
CA GLU A 219 -3.62 7.21 2.10
C GLU A 219 -4.90 6.70 2.78
N VAL A 220 -5.08 5.40 2.71
CA VAL A 220 -6.15 4.71 3.42
C VAL A 220 -5.88 4.63 4.91
N ASP A 221 -5.10 5.54 5.41
CA ASP A 221 -4.81 5.70 6.80
C ASP A 221 -6.11 5.98 7.53
N PHE A 222 -6.35 5.12 8.47
CA PHE A 222 -7.55 5.24 9.29
C PHE A 222 -7.35 6.38 10.27
N SER A 223 -8.45 6.89 10.71
CA SER A 223 -8.65 8.02 11.58
C SER A 223 -7.78 8.11 12.85
N TYR A 224 -6.62 7.50 12.89
CA TYR A 224 -5.81 7.42 14.09
C TYR A 224 -4.31 7.56 13.88
N GLN A 225 -3.88 7.83 12.68
CA GLN A 225 -2.46 7.79 12.36
C GLN A 225 -1.65 8.95 12.93
N GLY A 226 -2.25 10.09 13.16
CA GLY A 226 -1.55 11.22 13.74
C GLY A 226 -0.85 10.86 15.05
N ALA A 227 -1.50 10.07 15.89
CA ALA A 227 -0.95 9.60 17.15
C ALA A 227 0.22 8.63 16.99
N ILE A 228 0.22 7.85 15.92
CA ILE A 228 1.24 6.82 15.67
C ILE A 228 2.41 7.38 14.89
N SER A 229 2.15 8.17 13.85
CA SER A 229 3.19 8.69 12.97
C SER A 229 3.82 9.99 13.47
N GLY A 230 3.12 10.76 14.30
CA GLY A 230 3.57 12.07 14.78
C GLY A 230 3.75 13.10 13.66
N ASN A 231 3.07 12.90 12.53
CA ASN A 231 3.24 13.69 11.31
C ASN A 231 2.18 14.76 11.11
N GLU A 232 1.18 14.83 11.99
CA GLU A 232 0.07 15.73 11.81
C GLU A 232 0.30 17.06 12.51
N ASP A 233 -0.06 18.14 11.87
CA ASP A 233 0.13 19.49 12.40
C ASP A 233 -0.71 19.76 13.65
N ASN A 234 -1.82 19.04 13.81
CA ASN A 234 -2.84 19.32 14.83
C ASN A 234 -3.02 18.20 15.88
N GLY A 235 -2.21 17.13 15.84
CA GLY A 235 -2.32 16.03 16.79
C GLY A 235 -3.16 14.85 16.30
N ASP A 236 -3.71 14.10 17.25
CA ASP A 236 -4.40 12.83 16.99
C ASP A 236 -5.74 13.06 16.29
N GLU A 237 -6.02 12.29 15.25
CA GLU A 237 -7.29 12.29 14.51
C GLU A 237 -8.24 11.17 15.00
N GLY A 238 -9.45 11.12 14.45
CA GLY A 238 -10.45 10.09 14.76
C GLY A 238 -11.41 10.48 15.88
N PHE A 239 -11.32 11.71 16.40
CA PHE A 239 -12.21 12.19 17.46
C PHE A 239 -13.43 12.95 16.90
N ASP A 240 -13.82 12.70 15.67
CA ASP A 240 -15.09 13.19 15.14
C ASP A 240 -16.29 12.44 15.73
N ASP A 241 -17.48 12.98 15.49
CA ASP A 241 -18.69 12.45 16.12
C ASP A 241 -19.06 11.05 15.67
N ALA A 242 -18.69 10.66 14.46
CA ALA A 242 -18.99 9.32 13.95
C ALA A 242 -18.11 8.25 14.61
N ASP A 243 -16.79 8.49 14.70
CA ASP A 243 -15.87 7.62 15.40
C ASP A 243 -16.22 7.51 16.90
N ILE A 244 -16.53 8.63 17.55
CA ILE A 244 -16.95 8.64 18.96
C ILE A 244 -18.26 7.87 19.17
N ALA A 245 -19.22 8.01 18.25
CA ALA A 245 -20.47 7.27 18.35
C ALA A 245 -20.25 5.75 18.23
N ASP A 246 -19.35 5.33 17.34
CA ASP A 246 -19.00 3.93 17.19
C ASP A 246 -18.21 3.42 18.40
N PHE A 247 -17.32 4.24 18.96
CA PHE A 247 -16.61 3.90 20.19
C PHE A 247 -17.56 3.69 21.38
N GLY A 248 -18.52 4.58 21.57
CA GLY A 248 -19.54 4.42 22.59
C GLY A 248 -20.39 3.15 22.40
N GLY A 249 -20.75 2.85 21.16
CA GLY A 249 -21.41 1.60 20.78
C GLY A 249 -20.56 0.36 21.09
N PHE A 250 -19.27 0.41 20.79
CA PHE A 250 -18.29 -0.63 21.11
C PHE A 250 -18.21 -0.88 22.61
N LEU A 251 -18.03 0.15 23.41
CA LEU A 251 -17.96 0.04 24.87
C LEU A 251 -19.23 -0.64 25.43
N CYS A 252 -20.41 -0.20 25.01
CA CYS A 252 -21.67 -0.80 25.41
C CYS A 252 -21.85 -2.24 24.92
N GLY A 253 -21.26 -2.60 23.78
CA GLY A 253 -21.25 -3.96 23.26
C GLY A 253 -20.32 -4.89 24.04
N LYS A 254 -19.13 -4.42 24.35
CA LYS A 254 -18.11 -5.16 25.10
C LYS A 254 -18.49 -5.36 26.57
N TYR A 255 -19.16 -4.38 27.17
CA TYR A 255 -19.55 -4.38 28.57
C TYR A 255 -21.06 -4.19 28.76
N PRO A 256 -21.91 -5.11 28.23
CA PRO A 256 -23.35 -4.91 28.14
C PRO A 256 -24.07 -4.82 29.50
N ASN A 257 -23.45 -5.34 30.55
CA ASN A 257 -24.04 -5.45 31.89
C ASN A 257 -23.47 -4.43 32.90
N TYR A 258 -22.59 -3.52 32.43
CA TYR A 258 -22.02 -2.53 33.37
C TYR A 258 -23.07 -1.52 33.82
N SER A 259 -23.19 -1.40 35.13
CA SER A 259 -23.95 -0.33 35.77
C SER A 259 -23.23 1.01 35.68
N PRO A 260 -23.91 2.13 35.84
CA PRO A 260 -23.28 3.46 35.94
C PRO A 260 -22.17 3.54 37.00
N ALA A 261 -22.32 2.83 38.12
CA ALA A 261 -21.31 2.79 39.17
C ALA A 261 -20.04 2.04 38.74
N GLU A 262 -20.17 0.98 37.94
CA GLU A 262 -19.04 0.25 37.38
C GLU A 262 -18.31 1.08 36.32
N TRP A 263 -19.04 1.77 35.45
CA TRP A 263 -18.46 2.71 34.51
C TRP A 263 -17.65 3.79 35.21
N GLN A 264 -18.20 4.36 36.29
CA GLN A 264 -17.51 5.38 37.07
C GLN A 264 -16.27 4.81 37.77
N SER A 265 -16.39 3.65 38.41
CA SER A 265 -15.29 3.10 39.22
C SER A 265 -14.13 2.58 38.35
N LYS A 266 -14.40 2.01 37.16
CA LYS A 266 -13.39 1.41 36.30
C LYS A 266 -12.78 2.39 35.30
N TYR A 267 -13.60 3.28 34.76
CA TYR A 267 -13.20 4.14 33.64
C TYR A 267 -13.40 5.62 33.94
N GLY A 268 -13.90 6.00 35.09
CA GLY A 268 -14.19 7.39 35.44
C GLY A 268 -15.32 8.02 34.61
N ILE A 269 -16.12 7.21 33.91
CA ILE A 269 -17.25 7.69 33.12
C ILE A 269 -18.42 8.03 34.04
N THR A 270 -18.92 9.25 33.92
CA THR A 270 -20.02 9.77 34.72
C THR A 270 -21.26 10.03 33.85
N ALA A 271 -22.36 10.42 34.51
CA ALA A 271 -23.59 10.80 33.76
C ALA A 271 -23.37 11.98 32.80
N ALA A 272 -22.41 12.88 33.10
CA ALA A 272 -22.05 14.01 32.24
C ALA A 272 -21.44 13.57 30.89
N ASP A 273 -20.90 12.37 30.82
CA ASP A 273 -20.30 11.82 29.60
C ASP A 273 -21.31 11.19 28.67
N ASN A 274 -22.54 11.05 29.11
CA ASN A 274 -23.70 10.63 28.30
C ASN A 274 -23.53 9.26 27.61
N LEU A 275 -22.74 8.34 28.20
CA LEU A 275 -22.64 6.96 27.73
C LEU A 275 -23.89 6.18 28.15
N ASN A 276 -24.79 5.94 27.22
CA ASN A 276 -26.05 5.25 27.50
C ASN A 276 -26.09 3.87 26.84
N CYS A 277 -25.86 2.84 27.63
CA CYS A 277 -25.86 1.44 27.19
C CYS A 277 -27.21 0.73 27.29
N SER A 278 -28.22 1.36 27.89
CA SER A 278 -29.58 0.78 28.01
C SER A 278 -30.44 0.93 26.74
N LYS A 279 -29.97 1.68 25.77
CA LYS A 279 -30.63 1.86 24.46
C LYS A 279 -30.54 0.58 23.60
N PRO A 280 -31.43 0.42 22.61
CA PRO A 280 -31.30 -0.64 21.62
C PRO A 280 -29.91 -0.66 20.94
N ALA A 281 -29.46 -1.83 20.50
CA ALA A 281 -28.14 -2.03 19.92
C ALA A 281 -27.75 -0.99 18.85
N ALA A 282 -28.68 -0.56 18.01
CA ALA A 282 -28.46 0.42 16.96
C ALA A 282 -28.11 1.85 17.47
N THR A 283 -28.49 2.19 18.71
CA THR A 283 -28.37 3.55 19.26
C THR A 283 -27.64 3.62 20.60
N ARG A 284 -27.34 2.46 21.21
CA ARG A 284 -26.65 2.42 22.51
C ARG A 284 -25.25 2.98 22.40
N GLY A 285 -24.84 3.76 23.39
CA GLY A 285 -23.52 4.36 23.48
C GLY A 285 -23.27 5.52 22.51
N ARG A 286 -24.07 5.71 21.47
CA ARG A 286 -23.82 6.67 20.39
C ARG A 286 -23.90 8.15 20.82
N THR A 287 -24.37 8.43 22.01
CA THR A 287 -24.39 9.77 22.60
C THR A 287 -23.20 10.03 23.52
N PHE A 288 -22.21 9.14 23.56
CA PHE A 288 -21.03 9.29 24.39
C PHE A 288 -20.28 10.58 24.08
N ASN A 289 -20.07 11.42 25.08
CA ASN A 289 -19.30 12.65 24.96
C ASN A 289 -17.84 12.39 25.31
N TYR A 290 -17.13 11.67 24.44
CA TYR A 290 -15.74 11.28 24.71
C TYR A 290 -14.80 12.48 24.75
N ARG A 291 -14.96 13.48 23.86
CA ARG A 291 -14.17 14.71 23.94
C ARG A 291 -14.37 15.44 25.26
N GLY A 292 -15.61 15.54 25.75
CA GLY A 292 -15.89 16.08 27.06
C GLY A 292 -15.29 15.28 28.21
N TYR A 293 -15.28 13.96 28.09
CA TYR A 293 -14.61 13.07 29.04
C TYR A 293 -13.08 13.35 29.06
N LEU A 294 -12.43 13.45 27.89
CA LEU A 294 -11.00 13.78 27.79
C LEU A 294 -10.70 15.17 28.39
N ALA A 295 -11.52 16.16 28.08
CA ALA A 295 -11.37 17.53 28.58
C ALA A 295 -11.42 17.57 30.13
N ARG A 296 -12.43 16.91 30.68
CA ARG A 296 -12.62 16.89 32.15
C ARG A 296 -11.44 16.24 32.88
N ASN A 297 -10.79 15.28 32.24
CA ASN A 297 -9.66 14.56 32.85
C ASN A 297 -8.29 15.14 32.44
N GLY A 298 -8.25 16.20 31.62
CA GLY A 298 -7.01 16.83 31.19
C GLY A 298 -6.22 16.01 30.13
N TRP A 299 -6.89 15.14 29.38
CA TRP A 299 -6.25 14.23 28.40
C TRP A 299 -6.40 14.67 26.95
N GLN A 300 -6.99 15.83 26.67
CA GLN A 300 -7.16 16.30 25.28
C GLN A 300 -5.85 16.47 24.51
N ALA A 301 -4.78 16.90 25.17
CA ALA A 301 -3.47 17.06 24.54
C ALA A 301 -2.70 15.73 24.37
N SER A 302 -3.16 14.67 25.03
CA SER A 302 -2.55 13.33 24.96
C SER A 302 -3.61 12.28 25.27
N PRO A 303 -4.58 12.07 24.37
CA PRO A 303 -5.74 11.21 24.63
C PRO A 303 -5.37 9.74 24.82
N LEU A 304 -4.20 9.33 24.36
CA LEU A 304 -3.68 7.97 24.45
C LEU A 304 -2.72 7.74 25.61
N THR A 305 -2.64 8.70 26.53
CA THR A 305 -1.80 8.52 27.71
C THR A 305 -2.19 7.26 28.49
N ALA A 306 -1.20 6.60 29.09
CA ALA A 306 -1.43 5.41 29.94
C ALA A 306 -2.34 5.70 31.15
N SER A 307 -2.48 6.96 31.54
CA SER A 307 -3.41 7.39 32.59
C SER A 307 -4.87 7.43 32.13
N ASN A 308 -5.14 7.46 30.83
CA ASN A 308 -6.50 7.33 30.30
C ASN A 308 -6.89 5.85 30.24
N PRO A 309 -7.81 5.37 31.09
CA PRO A 309 -8.18 3.95 31.12
C PRO A 309 -8.93 3.49 29.86
N LEU A 310 -9.39 4.43 29.02
CA LEU A 310 -10.03 4.14 27.74
C LEU A 310 -9.08 4.15 26.55
N ALA A 311 -7.80 4.50 26.72
CA ALA A 311 -6.85 4.60 25.60
C ALA A 311 -6.69 3.26 24.85
N ALA A 312 -6.56 2.15 25.58
CA ALA A 312 -6.47 0.82 24.97
C ALA A 312 -7.76 0.39 24.27
N GLU A 313 -8.91 0.74 24.83
CA GLU A 313 -10.23 0.47 24.24
C GLU A 313 -10.43 1.29 22.96
N TRP A 314 -10.04 2.54 22.96
CA TRP A 314 -10.04 3.40 21.80
C TRP A 314 -9.17 2.83 20.68
N GLY A 315 -7.94 2.42 20.99
CA GLY A 315 -7.02 1.79 20.04
C GLY A 315 -7.54 0.48 19.42
N THR A 316 -8.48 -0.20 20.07
CA THR A 316 -9.11 -1.41 19.52
C THR A 316 -10.06 -1.11 18.37
N ILE A 317 -10.75 0.02 18.41
CA ILE A 317 -11.78 0.37 17.43
C ILE A 317 -11.31 1.38 16.39
N ILE A 318 -10.49 2.33 16.81
CA ILE A 318 -9.98 3.43 15.99
C ILE A 318 -8.46 3.26 15.92
N GLY A 319 -7.92 2.28 15.42
CA GLY A 319 -6.49 2.12 15.47
C GLY A 319 -5.89 1.88 14.11
N GLY A 320 -4.62 2.20 14.01
CA GLY A 320 -3.80 2.22 12.85
C GLY A 320 -3.78 0.97 11.96
N HIS A 321 -2.77 0.84 11.14
CA HIS A 321 -2.65 -0.18 10.11
C HIS A 321 -3.01 -1.58 10.62
N PRO A 322 -4.02 -2.21 10.01
CA PRO A 322 -4.38 -3.57 10.35
C PRO A 322 -3.33 -4.53 9.79
N GLU A 323 -2.25 -4.70 10.51
CA GLU A 323 -1.23 -5.67 10.11
C GLU A 323 -1.62 -7.09 10.50
N PRO A 324 -1.46 -8.05 9.59
CA PRO A 324 -1.62 -9.46 9.95
C PRO A 324 -0.54 -9.86 10.95
N GLN A 325 -0.96 -10.30 12.12
CA GLN A 325 -0.09 -10.88 13.12
C GLN A 325 -0.12 -12.41 12.98
N ASN A 326 1.02 -13.03 12.67
CA ASN A 326 1.14 -14.50 12.54
C ASN A 326 0.12 -15.13 11.56
N GLY A 327 -0.15 -14.46 10.44
CA GLY A 327 -1.12 -14.94 9.46
C GLY A 327 -2.59 -14.76 9.86
N THR A 328 -2.86 -14.13 11.00
CA THR A 328 -4.20 -13.76 11.43
C THR A 328 -4.36 -12.25 11.35
N PHE A 329 -5.34 -11.80 10.60
CA PHE A 329 -5.66 -10.39 10.53
C PHE A 329 -6.30 -9.92 11.84
N THR A 330 -5.66 -8.97 12.51
CA THR A 330 -6.13 -8.37 13.76
C THR A 330 -6.60 -6.92 13.57
N GLY A 331 -7.17 -6.64 12.39
CA GLY A 331 -7.61 -5.30 12.03
C GLY A 331 -8.61 -4.73 13.03
N THR A 332 -8.59 -3.41 13.12
CA THR A 332 -9.56 -2.67 13.93
C THR A 332 -10.96 -2.76 13.30
N TYR A 333 -11.95 -2.40 14.08
CA TYR A 333 -13.33 -2.31 13.63
C TYR A 333 -13.47 -1.42 12.37
N THR A 334 -12.82 -0.28 12.37
CA THR A 334 -12.82 0.67 11.25
C THR A 334 -12.32 0.02 9.96
N SER A 335 -11.17 -0.66 10.03
CA SER A 335 -10.58 -1.34 8.88
C SER A 335 -11.50 -2.41 8.29
N LEU A 336 -12.07 -3.22 9.16
CA LEU A 336 -12.90 -4.35 8.73
C LEU A 336 -14.28 -3.92 8.25
N VAL A 337 -14.92 -2.97 8.93
CA VAL A 337 -16.29 -2.57 8.64
C VAL A 337 -16.35 -1.56 7.50
N TYR A 338 -15.58 -0.51 7.58
CA TYR A 338 -15.70 0.58 6.61
C TYR A 338 -15.09 0.23 5.26
N TRP A 339 -13.96 -0.48 5.28
CA TRP A 339 -13.38 -0.99 4.04
C TRP A 339 -14.19 -2.11 3.40
N GLN A 340 -14.79 -2.98 4.22
CA GLN A 340 -15.74 -3.96 3.69
C GLN A 340 -16.92 -3.27 3.00
N ASP A 341 -17.47 -2.23 3.60
CA ASP A 341 -18.58 -1.43 3.02
C ASP A 341 -18.19 -0.83 1.67
N ILE A 342 -17.04 -0.15 1.61
CA ILE A 342 -16.55 0.47 0.37
C ILE A 342 -16.26 -0.61 -0.70
N ALA A 343 -15.44 -1.61 -0.37
CA ALA A 343 -15.02 -2.62 -1.32
C ALA A 343 -16.19 -3.46 -1.84
N LEU A 344 -17.09 -3.89 -0.95
CA LEU A 344 -18.28 -4.67 -1.33
C LEU A 344 -19.23 -3.86 -2.21
N THR A 345 -19.48 -2.60 -1.86
CA THR A 345 -20.38 -1.72 -2.64
C THR A 345 -19.84 -1.51 -4.04
N LEU A 346 -18.56 -1.17 -4.19
CA LEU A 346 -17.94 -0.91 -5.49
C LEU A 346 -17.85 -2.18 -6.36
N ARG A 347 -17.50 -3.33 -5.77
CA ARG A 347 -17.53 -4.61 -6.51
C ARG A 347 -18.94 -4.98 -6.95
N ASN A 348 -19.92 -4.82 -6.08
CA ASN A 348 -21.30 -5.11 -6.42
C ASN A 348 -21.84 -4.16 -7.49
N TYR A 349 -21.46 -2.89 -7.46
CA TYR A 349 -21.78 -1.93 -8.52
C TYR A 349 -21.24 -2.38 -9.88
N ALA A 350 -19.97 -2.73 -9.97
CA ALA A 350 -19.34 -3.21 -11.20
C ALA A 350 -19.98 -4.53 -11.69
N ARG A 351 -20.24 -5.48 -10.78
CA ARG A 351 -20.90 -6.76 -11.09
C ARG A 351 -22.33 -6.59 -11.62
N GLN A 352 -23.11 -5.75 -10.97
CA GLN A 352 -24.52 -5.55 -11.31
C GLN A 352 -24.68 -4.77 -12.61
N LYS A 353 -23.97 -3.65 -12.74
CA LYS A 353 -24.13 -2.72 -13.87
C LYS A 353 -23.39 -3.19 -15.12
N TYR A 354 -22.16 -3.68 -14.97
CA TYR A 354 -21.29 -3.99 -16.10
C TYR A 354 -20.96 -5.48 -16.26
N LYS A 355 -21.44 -6.34 -15.34
CA LYS A 355 -21.07 -7.77 -15.30
C LYS A 355 -19.54 -7.97 -15.27
N LYS A 356 -18.83 -7.03 -14.65
CA LYS A 356 -17.37 -6.95 -14.62
C LYS A 356 -16.85 -7.15 -13.19
N GLU A 357 -15.78 -7.94 -13.06
CA GLU A 357 -14.97 -7.92 -11.84
C GLU A 357 -13.92 -6.82 -11.97
N ILE A 358 -13.73 -6.06 -10.91
CA ILE A 358 -12.71 -5.01 -10.81
C ILE A 358 -11.65 -5.39 -9.80
N TYR A 359 -10.43 -4.91 -10.01
CA TYR A 359 -9.41 -4.94 -8.97
C TYR A 359 -9.69 -3.85 -7.93
N ILE A 360 -9.40 -4.14 -6.67
CA ILE A 360 -9.24 -3.14 -5.61
C ILE A 360 -7.84 -3.31 -5.04
N THR A 361 -7.12 -2.24 -4.96
CA THR A 361 -5.78 -2.18 -4.38
C THR A 361 -5.65 -0.94 -3.49
N ALA A 362 -4.69 -0.94 -2.60
CA ALA A 362 -4.44 0.17 -1.71
C ALA A 362 -2.95 0.28 -1.38
N ASN A 363 -2.54 1.42 -0.86
CA ASN A 363 -1.21 1.63 -0.32
C ASN A 363 -1.08 0.95 1.05
N GLY A 364 -0.06 0.11 1.20
CA GLY A 364 0.15 -0.65 2.44
C GLY A 364 -0.66 -1.96 2.55
N VAL A 365 -0.67 -2.53 3.75
CA VAL A 365 -1.32 -3.82 4.06
C VAL A 365 -2.77 -3.60 4.45
N PHE A 366 -3.69 -3.73 3.52
CA PHE A 366 -5.12 -3.51 3.73
C PHE A 366 -5.97 -4.74 3.47
N PRO A 367 -7.08 -4.92 4.23
CA PRO A 367 -8.01 -6.00 3.96
C PRO A 367 -8.74 -5.77 2.64
N PHE A 368 -9.21 -6.90 2.03
CA PHE A 368 -10.09 -6.91 0.86
C PHE A 368 -9.47 -6.42 -0.45
N VAL A 369 -8.16 -6.22 -0.49
CA VAL A 369 -7.45 -5.90 -1.73
C VAL A 369 -7.12 -7.17 -2.53
N ASP A 370 -7.00 -7.02 -3.84
CA ASP A 370 -6.57 -8.09 -4.74
C ASP A 370 -5.04 -8.18 -4.81
N PHE A 371 -4.39 -7.04 -4.69
CA PHE A 371 -2.96 -6.91 -4.50
C PHE A 371 -2.67 -5.61 -3.74
N GLN A 372 -1.50 -5.54 -3.16
CA GLN A 372 -1.06 -4.36 -2.42
C GLN A 372 -0.07 -3.56 -3.24
N THR A 373 -0.11 -2.25 -3.11
CA THR A 373 0.87 -1.36 -3.71
C THR A 373 1.70 -0.74 -2.60
N ILE A 374 2.98 -1.08 -2.53
CA ILE A 374 3.85 -0.70 -1.42
C ILE A 374 4.99 0.17 -1.94
N GLY A 375 5.17 1.33 -1.34
CA GLY A 375 6.31 2.20 -1.60
C GLY A 375 7.59 1.65 -0.95
N LEU A 376 8.70 1.69 -1.70
CA LEU A 376 10.03 1.35 -1.22
C LEU A 376 10.74 2.62 -0.81
N TRP A 377 10.82 2.87 0.48
CA TRP A 377 11.65 3.93 1.05
C TRP A 377 12.45 3.39 2.24
N GLY A 378 13.59 3.97 2.53
CA GLY A 378 14.38 3.61 3.69
C GLY A 378 13.61 3.90 4.97
N GLY A 379 13.57 2.92 5.87
CA GLY A 379 12.78 3.04 7.09
C GLY A 379 11.29 2.77 6.91
N ASN A 380 10.87 2.21 5.77
CA ASN A 380 9.49 1.81 5.56
C ASN A 380 9.01 0.88 6.68
N PRO A 381 7.98 1.28 7.48
CA PRO A 381 7.41 0.42 8.51
C PRO A 381 6.78 -0.85 7.93
N ASP A 382 6.39 -0.83 6.66
CA ASP A 382 5.90 -1.99 5.92
C ASP A 382 7.02 -2.92 5.45
N GLY A 383 8.26 -2.47 5.53
CA GLY A 383 9.43 -3.28 5.26
C GLY A 383 9.74 -4.25 6.40
N PRO A 384 10.42 -5.38 6.13
CA PRO A 384 10.80 -6.34 7.15
C PRO A 384 11.77 -5.70 8.16
N GLY A 385 11.36 -5.70 9.42
CA GLY A 385 12.19 -5.18 10.51
C GLY A 385 12.17 -3.65 10.68
N GLY A 386 11.32 -2.96 9.95
CA GLY A 386 10.93 -1.57 10.29
C GLY A 386 12.06 -0.57 10.35
N SER A 387 13.05 -0.54 9.43
CA SER A 387 13.89 0.64 9.45
C SER A 387 15.27 0.60 8.77
N SER A 388 15.75 -0.52 8.25
CA SER A 388 17.14 -0.55 7.80
C SER A 388 17.39 -1.09 6.39
N VAL A 389 16.35 -1.43 5.64
CA VAL A 389 16.52 -1.94 4.28
C VAL A 389 16.66 -0.76 3.31
N ASN A 390 17.83 -0.61 2.72
CA ASN A 390 18.00 0.26 1.57
C ASN A 390 17.65 -0.53 0.30
N TYR A 391 16.54 -0.18 -0.34
CA TYR A 391 16.07 -0.84 -1.56
C TYR A 391 16.81 -0.38 -2.83
N CYS A 392 17.70 0.60 -2.74
CA CYS A 392 18.70 0.91 -3.75
C CYS A 392 20.09 0.89 -3.13
N PRO A 393 20.66 -0.31 -2.85
CA PRO A 393 21.96 -0.41 -2.22
C PRO A 393 23.04 0.28 -3.06
N HIS A 394 23.79 1.16 -2.45
CA HIS A 394 24.86 1.90 -3.11
C HIS A 394 26.09 2.01 -2.22
N THR A 395 27.24 2.19 -2.86
CA THR A 395 28.52 2.43 -2.21
C THR A 395 28.65 3.90 -1.83
N ALA A 396 29.58 4.22 -0.96
CA ALA A 396 29.81 5.60 -0.50
C ALA A 396 30.19 6.59 -1.64
N ASP A 397 30.70 6.07 -2.73
CA ASP A 397 31.06 6.81 -3.95
C ASP A 397 29.95 6.84 -5.02
N GLY A 398 28.74 6.40 -4.68
CA GLY A 398 27.54 6.56 -5.50
C GLY A 398 27.36 5.49 -6.59
N HIS A 399 28.03 4.36 -6.48
CA HIS A 399 27.85 3.21 -7.37
C HIS A 399 26.87 2.19 -6.80
N LEU A 400 26.19 1.42 -7.65
CA LEU A 400 25.32 0.34 -7.23
C LEU A 400 26.11 -0.71 -6.43
N ASP A 401 25.68 -0.99 -5.20
CA ASP A 401 26.20 -2.12 -4.42
C ASP A 401 25.43 -3.41 -4.77
N GLY A 402 25.61 -3.89 -5.97
CA GLY A 402 24.93 -5.09 -6.46
C GLY A 402 25.32 -6.39 -5.73
N LYS A 403 26.22 -6.34 -4.73
CA LYS A 403 26.52 -7.48 -3.86
C LYS A 403 25.47 -7.70 -2.77
N GLN A 404 24.60 -6.73 -2.55
CA GLN A 404 23.51 -6.85 -1.59
C GLN A 404 22.28 -7.49 -2.25
N SER A 405 21.81 -8.60 -1.67
CA SER A 405 20.54 -9.21 -2.04
C SER A 405 19.40 -8.58 -1.26
N LEU A 406 18.32 -8.25 -1.94
CA LEU A 406 17.05 -7.80 -1.36
C LEU A 406 16.03 -8.93 -1.21
N LEU A 407 16.40 -10.16 -1.58
CA LEU A 407 15.48 -11.30 -1.61
C LEU A 407 14.78 -11.52 -0.25
N ALA A 408 15.53 -11.46 0.85
CA ALA A 408 14.96 -11.62 2.19
C ALA A 408 13.94 -10.51 2.52
N ALA A 409 14.20 -9.27 2.08
CA ALA A 409 13.31 -8.15 2.25
C ALA A 409 12.00 -8.33 1.45
N PHE A 410 12.10 -8.71 0.19
CA PHE A 410 10.93 -9.00 -0.64
C PHE A 410 10.12 -10.20 -0.11
N MET A 411 10.78 -11.27 0.36
CA MET A 411 10.08 -12.40 0.98
C MET A 411 9.33 -12.01 2.25
N ALA A 412 9.90 -11.18 3.09
CA ALA A 412 9.22 -10.70 4.29
C ALA A 412 8.06 -9.74 3.95
N MET A 413 8.20 -8.90 2.93
CA MET A 413 7.12 -8.09 2.39
C MET A 413 5.95 -8.95 1.92
N LYS A 414 6.21 -10.01 1.16
CA LYS A 414 5.21 -11.02 0.78
C LYS A 414 4.52 -11.64 1.99
N GLN A 415 5.26 -12.02 3.01
CA GLN A 415 4.70 -12.66 4.21
C GLN A 415 3.75 -11.74 4.97
N ARG A 416 4.01 -10.44 4.98
CA ARG A 416 3.13 -9.43 5.61
C ARG A 416 1.85 -9.20 4.81
N SER A 417 1.81 -9.55 3.54
CA SER A 417 0.69 -9.33 2.63
C SER A 417 -0.42 -10.38 2.75
N ALA A 418 -0.56 -11.01 3.90
CA ALA A 418 -1.62 -11.98 4.13
C ALA A 418 -2.99 -11.30 4.18
N ARG A 419 -3.95 -11.86 3.45
CA ARG A 419 -5.35 -11.44 3.57
C ARG A 419 -5.94 -11.95 4.89
N ILE A 420 -7.09 -11.35 5.25
CA ILE A 420 -7.83 -11.75 6.45
C ILE A 420 -8.21 -13.24 6.49
N ASP A 421 -8.31 -13.88 5.33
CA ASP A 421 -8.54 -15.32 5.18
C ASP A 421 -7.25 -16.16 5.20
N GLY A 422 -6.11 -15.53 5.51
CA GLY A 422 -4.79 -16.17 5.59
C GLY A 422 -4.09 -16.37 4.24
N ARG A 423 -4.72 -16.01 3.12
CA ARG A 423 -4.08 -16.08 1.81
C ARG A 423 -3.17 -14.87 1.59
N VAL A 424 -1.97 -15.11 1.11
CA VAL A 424 -1.05 -14.05 0.70
C VAL A 424 -1.53 -13.44 -0.62
N VAL A 425 -1.67 -12.12 -0.67
CA VAL A 425 -1.98 -11.39 -1.90
C VAL A 425 -0.68 -10.91 -2.56
N PRO A 426 -0.66 -10.73 -3.90
CA PRO A 426 0.48 -10.16 -4.59
C PRO A 426 0.83 -8.78 -4.07
N VAL A 427 2.11 -8.42 -4.15
CA VAL A 427 2.63 -7.11 -3.79
C VAL A 427 3.22 -6.44 -5.02
N ALA A 428 2.71 -5.27 -5.37
CA ALA A 428 3.29 -4.37 -6.35
C ALA A 428 4.16 -3.34 -5.61
N ALA A 429 5.47 -3.54 -5.62
CA ALA A 429 6.42 -2.65 -4.99
C ALA A 429 6.89 -1.57 -5.97
N PHE A 430 7.05 -0.34 -5.54
CA PHE A 430 7.56 0.74 -6.37
C PHE A 430 8.56 1.60 -5.59
N ILE A 431 9.58 2.13 -6.26
CA ILE A 431 10.45 3.13 -5.68
C ILE A 431 9.60 4.36 -5.41
N ASP A 432 9.38 4.65 -4.14
CA ASP A 432 8.51 5.75 -3.74
C ASP A 432 9.25 7.08 -3.82
N TRP A 433 8.51 8.11 -3.72
CA TRP A 433 8.87 9.44 -4.12
C TRP A 433 8.37 10.51 -3.13
N PRO A 434 9.14 11.52 -2.84
CA PRO A 434 10.59 11.65 -2.90
C PRO A 434 11.22 10.99 -1.68
N THR A 435 11.94 9.92 -1.89
CA THR A 435 12.55 9.14 -0.81
C THR A 435 14.06 9.06 -0.96
N ASP A 436 14.72 8.58 0.07
CA ASP A 436 16.15 8.24 0.05
C ASP A 436 16.43 7.21 -1.05
N VAL A 437 15.60 6.19 -1.19
CA VAL A 437 15.74 5.15 -2.23
C VAL A 437 15.67 5.74 -3.63
N MET A 438 14.74 6.67 -3.90
CA MET A 438 14.68 7.37 -5.18
C MET A 438 15.92 8.25 -5.40
N THR A 439 16.37 8.96 -4.36
CA THR A 439 17.57 9.79 -4.43
C THR A 439 18.79 8.95 -4.75
N ASP A 440 18.96 7.83 -4.08
CA ASP A 440 20.05 6.89 -4.30
C ASP A 440 20.01 6.32 -5.72
N TYR A 441 18.84 5.86 -6.16
CA TYR A 441 18.65 5.36 -7.52
C TYR A 441 18.96 6.40 -8.60
N LEU A 442 18.50 7.64 -8.43
CA LEU A 442 18.76 8.72 -9.39
C LEU A 442 20.24 9.10 -9.46
N SER A 443 20.99 8.93 -8.37
CA SER A 443 22.42 9.20 -8.32
C SER A 443 23.28 8.18 -9.06
N LEU A 444 22.75 6.97 -9.32
CA LEU A 444 23.49 5.91 -10.02
C LEU A 444 23.91 6.32 -11.43
N PRO A 445 25.08 5.88 -11.91
CA PRO A 445 25.45 5.95 -13.32
C PRO A 445 24.41 5.27 -14.22
N SER A 446 24.19 5.77 -15.42
CA SER A 446 23.14 5.28 -16.34
C SER A 446 23.24 3.77 -16.63
N SER A 447 24.46 3.23 -16.76
CA SER A 447 24.68 1.78 -16.93
C SER A 447 24.22 0.99 -15.71
N GLU A 448 24.47 1.50 -14.52
CA GLU A 448 24.14 0.84 -13.26
C GLU A 448 22.64 0.94 -12.93
N LYS A 449 21.93 1.98 -13.42
CA LYS A 449 20.46 2.00 -13.41
C LYS A 449 19.88 0.82 -14.20
N SER A 450 20.46 0.51 -15.34
CA SER A 450 20.07 -0.68 -16.13
C SER A 450 20.33 -1.97 -15.34
N ASP A 451 21.49 -2.07 -14.71
CA ASP A 451 21.86 -3.26 -13.93
C ASP A 451 20.99 -3.42 -12.67
N TYR A 452 20.59 -2.31 -12.03
CA TYR A 452 19.61 -2.31 -10.95
C TYR A 452 18.32 -3.06 -11.35
N TRP A 453 17.71 -2.69 -12.47
CA TRP A 453 16.47 -3.33 -12.93
C TRP A 453 16.69 -4.78 -13.35
N ARG A 454 17.80 -5.09 -14.01
CA ARG A 454 18.16 -6.46 -14.43
C ARG A 454 18.38 -7.40 -13.24
N MET A 455 18.79 -6.87 -12.09
CA MET A 455 19.03 -7.62 -10.86
C MET A 455 17.77 -7.72 -10.00
N TYR A 456 17.16 -6.59 -9.68
CA TYR A 456 16.14 -6.55 -8.63
C TYR A 456 14.72 -6.83 -9.13
N VAL A 457 14.40 -6.64 -10.41
CA VAL A 457 13.11 -7.13 -10.95
C VAL A 457 12.99 -8.65 -10.83
N PRO A 458 13.93 -9.46 -11.33
CA PRO A 458 13.82 -10.91 -11.16
C PRO A 458 14.00 -11.37 -9.69
N GLU A 459 14.75 -10.64 -8.87
CA GLU A 459 14.87 -10.96 -7.45
C GLU A 459 13.55 -10.77 -6.70
N ALA A 460 12.84 -9.67 -6.98
CA ALA A 460 11.51 -9.44 -6.46
C ALA A 460 10.52 -10.50 -6.96
N LEU A 461 10.55 -10.80 -8.26
CA LEU A 461 9.71 -11.84 -8.86
C LEU A 461 9.97 -13.22 -8.26
N ALA A 462 11.22 -13.56 -7.95
CA ALA A 462 11.56 -14.80 -7.26
C ALA A 462 10.90 -14.90 -5.88
N ALA A 463 10.61 -13.77 -5.24
CA ALA A 463 9.83 -13.67 -4.00
C ALA A 463 8.32 -13.48 -4.25
N THR A 464 7.84 -13.52 -5.50
CA THR A 464 6.46 -13.17 -5.89
C THR A 464 6.05 -11.74 -5.47
N VAL A 465 7.00 -10.84 -5.53
CA VAL A 465 6.82 -9.38 -5.42
C VAL A 465 7.06 -8.77 -6.80
N TYR A 466 6.19 -7.88 -7.23
CA TYR A 466 6.25 -7.29 -8.57
C TYR A 466 6.81 -5.87 -8.46
N LEU A 467 8.07 -5.72 -8.84
CA LEU A 467 8.73 -4.42 -8.82
C LEU A 467 8.24 -3.57 -9.99
N ASN A 468 7.56 -2.46 -9.70
CA ASN A 468 7.10 -1.52 -10.72
C ASN A 468 8.27 -0.88 -11.44
N MET A 469 8.28 -1.00 -12.76
CA MET A 469 9.26 -0.30 -13.60
C MET A 469 8.85 1.16 -13.72
N HIS A 470 9.66 2.02 -13.14
CA HIS A 470 9.39 3.44 -13.02
C HIS A 470 9.96 4.22 -14.21
N LEU A 471 9.10 4.94 -14.93
CA LEU A 471 9.50 5.68 -16.14
C LEU A 471 9.97 7.11 -15.90
N ALA A 472 9.67 7.68 -14.74
CA ALA A 472 10.06 9.04 -14.43
C ALA A 472 11.46 9.09 -13.81
N ASP A 473 12.34 9.95 -14.31
CA ASP A 473 13.64 10.20 -13.70
C ASP A 473 13.55 11.11 -12.49
N THR A 474 12.61 12.04 -12.50
CA THR A 474 12.43 12.99 -11.42
C THR A 474 10.96 13.34 -11.24
N MET A 475 10.57 13.62 -10.01
CA MET A 475 9.28 14.19 -9.72
C MET A 475 9.22 15.64 -10.21
N GLY A 476 8.24 15.95 -10.99
CA GLY A 476 7.99 17.31 -11.47
C GLY A 476 8.82 17.73 -12.67
N ASP A 477 9.70 16.89 -13.21
CA ASP A 477 10.26 17.08 -14.54
C ASP A 477 9.79 16.01 -15.52
N PRO A 478 8.69 16.27 -16.25
CA PRO A 478 8.17 15.33 -17.24
C PRO A 478 9.11 15.10 -18.43
N THR A 479 10.17 15.90 -18.55
CA THR A 479 11.18 15.78 -19.63
C THR A 479 12.36 14.92 -19.23
N ALA A 480 12.63 14.78 -17.94
CA ALA A 480 13.68 13.91 -17.40
C ALA A 480 13.18 12.48 -17.37
N LYS A 481 13.08 11.87 -18.55
CA LYS A 481 12.60 10.52 -18.71
C LYS A 481 13.77 9.54 -18.80
N GLN A 482 13.60 8.36 -18.21
CA GLN A 482 14.56 7.26 -18.35
C GLN A 482 14.54 6.68 -19.77
N SER A 483 14.60 7.53 -20.77
CA SER A 483 14.51 7.13 -22.18
C SER A 483 15.60 6.12 -22.56
N GLY A 484 16.76 6.19 -21.94
CA GLY A 484 17.85 5.23 -22.13
C GLY A 484 17.53 3.81 -21.64
N LEU A 485 16.56 3.65 -20.73
CA LEU A 485 16.14 2.36 -20.19
C LEU A 485 14.97 1.74 -20.96
N MET A 486 14.35 2.46 -21.87
CA MET A 486 13.19 1.96 -22.61
C MET A 486 13.44 0.63 -23.34
N PRO A 487 14.59 0.41 -24.02
CA PRO A 487 14.86 -0.89 -24.64
C PRO A 487 14.91 -2.03 -23.61
N LEU A 488 15.49 -1.79 -22.44
CA LEU A 488 15.50 -2.76 -21.34
C LEU A 488 14.09 -3.05 -20.84
N PHE A 489 13.29 -2.02 -20.59
CA PHE A 489 11.91 -2.18 -20.12
C PHE A 489 11.04 -2.93 -21.11
N GLN A 490 11.17 -2.64 -22.41
CA GLN A 490 10.49 -3.38 -23.46
C GLN A 490 10.92 -4.85 -23.51
N GLN A 491 12.22 -5.13 -23.40
CA GLN A 491 12.74 -6.50 -23.35
C GLN A 491 12.24 -7.24 -22.09
N THR A 492 12.29 -6.60 -20.93
CA THR A 492 11.80 -7.15 -19.66
C THR A 492 10.31 -7.47 -19.77
N THR A 493 9.52 -6.54 -20.30
CA THR A 493 8.09 -6.75 -20.52
C THR A 493 7.82 -7.91 -21.48
N ALA A 494 8.47 -7.92 -22.64
CA ALA A 494 8.28 -8.98 -23.61
C ALA A 494 8.60 -10.37 -23.04
N PHE A 495 9.63 -10.46 -22.18
CA PHE A 495 10.02 -11.70 -21.54
C PHE A 495 8.99 -12.14 -20.47
N TYR A 496 8.71 -11.29 -19.48
CA TYR A 496 7.88 -11.68 -18.34
C TYR A 496 6.37 -11.74 -18.64
N LYS A 497 5.91 -11.12 -19.73
CA LYS A 497 4.52 -11.23 -20.20
C LYS A 497 4.23 -12.53 -20.96
N MET A 498 5.22 -13.27 -21.39
CA MET A 498 4.98 -14.56 -22.03
C MET A 498 4.26 -15.49 -21.03
N PRO A 499 3.12 -16.13 -21.41
CA PRO A 499 2.34 -16.93 -20.47
C PRO A 499 3.14 -18.03 -19.76
N THR A 500 4.08 -18.66 -20.48
CA THR A 500 4.97 -19.68 -19.91
C THR A 500 5.92 -19.13 -18.87
N HIS A 501 6.40 -17.91 -19.04
CA HIS A 501 7.29 -17.25 -18.07
C HIS A 501 6.50 -16.61 -16.94
N ALA A 502 5.40 -15.92 -17.24
CA ALA A 502 4.52 -15.35 -16.22
C ALA A 502 4.11 -16.41 -15.19
N ALA A 503 3.74 -17.59 -15.65
CA ALA A 503 3.33 -18.70 -14.78
C ALA A 503 4.40 -19.11 -13.74
N LEU A 504 5.66 -18.77 -13.92
CA LEU A 504 6.74 -19.11 -12.97
C LEU A 504 6.71 -18.27 -11.69
N TYR A 505 5.97 -17.15 -11.69
CA TYR A 505 6.01 -16.15 -10.62
C TYR A 505 4.66 -15.96 -9.93
N HIS A 506 3.64 -16.75 -10.31
CA HIS A 506 2.31 -16.65 -9.72
C HIS A 506 1.93 -17.88 -8.92
N ASN A 507 1.12 -17.65 -7.87
CA ASN A 507 0.59 -18.71 -7.03
C ASN A 507 1.66 -19.70 -6.55
N THR A 508 2.88 -19.19 -6.34
CA THR A 508 4.01 -19.99 -5.93
C THR A 508 4.00 -20.21 -4.42
N ARG A 509 4.40 -21.39 -4.02
CA ARG A 509 4.70 -21.74 -2.64
C ARG A 509 6.21 -21.79 -2.45
N ASP A 510 6.73 -21.04 -1.50
CA ASP A 510 8.14 -21.18 -1.12
C ASP A 510 8.39 -22.54 -0.52
N LEU A 511 9.46 -23.19 -0.95
CA LEU A 511 9.86 -24.49 -0.42
C LEU A 511 10.95 -24.32 0.65
N PRO A 512 10.91 -25.11 1.73
CA PRO A 512 11.91 -25.03 2.78
C PRO A 512 13.29 -25.55 2.36
N GLY A 513 13.40 -26.07 1.16
CA GLY A 513 14.64 -26.58 0.61
C GLY A 513 15.59 -25.45 0.18
N ARG A 514 16.86 -25.75 0.16
CA ARG A 514 17.88 -24.80 -0.25
C ARG A 514 18.38 -25.11 -1.64
N VAL A 515 18.41 -24.10 -2.50
CA VAL A 515 19.20 -24.13 -3.71
C VAL A 515 20.67 -23.97 -3.31
N THR A 516 21.53 -24.82 -3.84
CA THR A 516 22.98 -24.67 -3.70
C THR A 516 23.61 -24.39 -5.06
N ALA A 517 24.49 -23.43 -5.12
CA ALA A 517 25.27 -23.11 -6.30
C ALA A 517 26.77 -23.29 -6.02
N SER A 518 27.55 -23.65 -7.05
CA SER A 518 29.00 -23.85 -6.92
C SER A 518 29.79 -22.54 -6.78
N VAL A 519 29.13 -21.41 -6.94
CA VAL A 519 29.72 -20.06 -6.83
C VAL A 519 29.09 -19.32 -5.67
N ALA A 520 29.87 -18.44 -5.04
CA ALA A 520 29.42 -17.57 -3.96
C ALA A 520 28.62 -16.38 -4.48
N ASN A 521 27.99 -15.63 -3.58
CA ASN A 521 27.23 -14.41 -3.86
C ASN A 521 26.11 -14.62 -4.89
N ILE A 522 25.38 -15.70 -4.74
CA ILE A 522 24.17 -15.98 -5.50
C ILE A 522 22.96 -15.86 -4.57
N GLY A 523 22.07 -14.93 -4.87
CA GLY A 523 20.72 -14.92 -4.30
C GLY A 523 19.93 -16.10 -4.84
N ALA A 524 19.30 -16.89 -3.97
CA ALA A 524 18.58 -18.07 -4.43
C ALA A 524 17.28 -18.28 -3.66
N ASN A 525 16.20 -18.54 -4.41
CA ASN A 525 14.93 -18.99 -3.86
C ASN A 525 14.46 -20.25 -4.59
N LEU A 526 13.74 -21.10 -3.89
CA LEU A 526 13.11 -22.28 -4.42
C LEU A 526 11.59 -22.14 -4.27
N THR A 527 10.88 -22.24 -5.37
CA THR A 527 9.42 -22.14 -5.38
C THR A 527 8.79 -23.36 -6.05
N GLN A 528 7.56 -23.65 -5.66
CA GLN A 528 6.72 -24.67 -6.31
C GLN A 528 5.46 -24.00 -6.84
N LEU A 529 5.10 -24.30 -8.08
CA LEU A 529 3.89 -23.85 -8.72
C LEU A 529 2.72 -24.78 -8.36
N SER A 530 1.49 -24.31 -8.64
CA SER A 530 0.26 -25.08 -8.42
C SER A 530 0.17 -26.38 -9.21
N ASP A 531 0.90 -26.49 -10.35
CA ASP A 531 1.00 -27.67 -11.19
C ASP A 531 2.18 -28.61 -10.81
N GLU A 532 2.70 -28.44 -9.61
CA GLU A 532 3.82 -29.19 -9.03
C GLU A 532 5.19 -28.94 -9.66
N ARG A 533 5.34 -28.11 -10.68
CA ARG A 533 6.67 -27.70 -11.16
C ARG A 533 7.45 -27.02 -10.04
N THR A 534 8.75 -27.26 -9.99
CA THR A 534 9.66 -26.62 -9.03
C THR A 534 10.60 -25.68 -9.77
N VAL A 535 10.78 -24.48 -9.25
CA VAL A 535 11.61 -23.44 -9.87
C VAL A 535 12.70 -23.02 -8.88
N ALA A 536 13.96 -23.22 -9.29
CA ALA A 536 15.10 -22.66 -8.59
C ALA A 536 15.51 -21.34 -9.24
N HIS A 537 15.31 -20.24 -8.53
CA HIS A 537 15.69 -18.90 -8.96
C HIS A 537 17.13 -18.61 -8.49
N LEU A 538 17.96 -18.08 -9.37
CA LEU A 538 19.34 -17.70 -9.05
C LEU A 538 19.59 -16.28 -9.57
N ILE A 539 20.03 -15.41 -8.67
CA ILE A 539 20.35 -14.02 -8.94
C ILE A 539 21.86 -13.82 -8.70
N ASN A 540 22.56 -13.25 -9.66
CA ASN A 540 23.99 -13.04 -9.59
C ASN A 540 24.34 -11.75 -8.86
N HIS A 541 24.83 -11.87 -7.64
CA HIS A 541 25.35 -10.75 -6.84
C HIS A 541 26.89 -10.62 -6.92
N ASN A 542 27.54 -11.32 -7.86
CA ASN A 542 28.94 -11.03 -8.21
C ASN A 542 28.97 -9.80 -9.09
N TYR A 543 29.00 -8.65 -8.46
CA TYR A 543 28.87 -7.34 -9.11
C TYR A 543 30.00 -6.39 -8.71
N SER A 544 30.55 -5.69 -9.71
CA SER A 544 31.54 -4.63 -9.51
C SER A 544 31.46 -3.65 -10.67
N GLN A 545 30.58 -2.64 -10.56
CA GLN A 545 30.26 -1.70 -11.65
C GLN A 545 29.87 -2.41 -12.96
N GLY A 546 29.19 -3.56 -12.82
CA GLY A 546 28.76 -4.46 -13.86
C GLY A 546 28.77 -5.91 -13.38
N PHE A 547 27.94 -6.75 -13.98
CA PHE A 547 27.87 -8.18 -13.63
C PHE A 547 29.18 -8.87 -13.95
N GLN A 548 29.69 -9.62 -12.98
CA GLN A 548 30.76 -10.59 -13.18
C GLN A 548 30.10 -11.91 -13.59
N GLU A 549 30.09 -12.21 -14.89
CA GLU A 549 29.46 -13.42 -15.42
C GLU A 549 30.05 -14.68 -14.81
N GLN A 550 29.22 -15.66 -14.52
CA GLN A 550 29.62 -16.94 -13.93
C GLN A 550 29.35 -18.06 -14.96
N ASP A 551 30.40 -18.74 -15.39
CA ASP A 551 30.31 -19.85 -16.34
C ASP A 551 30.26 -21.21 -15.62
N GLY A 552 29.47 -22.15 -16.15
CA GLY A 552 29.45 -23.54 -15.70
C GLY A 552 28.99 -23.73 -14.24
N VAL A 553 28.02 -22.95 -13.80
CA VAL A 553 27.55 -22.98 -12.41
C VAL A 553 26.80 -24.27 -12.13
N SER A 554 27.34 -25.12 -11.26
CA SER A 554 26.63 -26.30 -10.78
C SER A 554 25.57 -25.89 -9.77
N VAL A 555 24.32 -26.33 -9.99
CA VAL A 555 23.16 -26.02 -9.16
C VAL A 555 22.51 -27.30 -8.66
N SER A 556 22.14 -27.35 -7.39
CA SER A 556 21.39 -28.47 -6.82
C SER A 556 20.22 -27.97 -6.00
N PHE A 557 19.06 -28.61 -6.17
CA PHE A 557 17.85 -28.28 -5.42
C PHE A 557 16.94 -29.51 -5.23
N PRO A 558 16.16 -29.58 -4.14
CA PRO A 558 15.27 -30.70 -3.89
C PRO A 558 14.02 -30.64 -4.78
N VAL A 559 13.59 -31.81 -5.22
CA VAL A 559 12.28 -32.01 -5.88
C VAL A 559 11.64 -33.29 -5.35
N ALA A 560 10.31 -33.32 -5.30
CA ALA A 560 9.58 -34.46 -4.73
C ALA A 560 9.66 -35.75 -5.56
N LYS A 561 9.81 -35.60 -6.89
CA LYS A 561 9.87 -36.72 -7.87
C LYS A 561 10.97 -36.45 -8.89
N ALA A 562 11.44 -37.51 -9.56
CA ALA A 562 12.34 -37.35 -10.69
C ALA A 562 11.64 -36.55 -11.81
N PRO A 563 12.19 -35.42 -12.25
CA PRO A 563 11.57 -34.63 -13.30
C PRO A 563 11.70 -35.31 -14.66
N ARG A 564 10.78 -35.02 -15.56
CA ARG A 564 10.84 -35.44 -16.97
C ARG A 564 11.79 -34.57 -17.75
N SER A 565 11.84 -33.29 -17.43
CA SER A 565 12.69 -32.30 -18.07
C SER A 565 13.15 -31.25 -17.07
N VAL A 566 14.26 -30.61 -17.40
CA VAL A 566 14.75 -29.42 -16.70
C VAL A 566 15.09 -28.37 -17.75
N THR A 567 14.55 -27.18 -17.58
CA THR A 567 14.71 -26.07 -18.53
C THR A 567 15.26 -24.84 -17.82
N LEU A 568 16.21 -24.18 -18.46
CA LEU A 568 16.70 -22.88 -18.05
C LEU A 568 15.90 -21.78 -18.74
N VAL A 569 15.38 -20.85 -17.96
CA VAL A 569 14.59 -19.70 -18.39
C VAL A 569 15.28 -18.43 -17.90
N SER A 570 15.59 -17.49 -18.79
CA SER A 570 16.29 -16.26 -18.40
C SER A 570 16.14 -15.18 -19.46
N PRO A 571 15.97 -13.90 -19.08
CA PRO A 571 15.98 -12.78 -20.00
C PRO A 571 17.35 -12.56 -20.67
N ASP A 572 18.41 -13.12 -20.09
CA ASP A 572 19.78 -13.03 -20.64
C ASP A 572 20.04 -14.03 -21.76
N TYR A 573 19.09 -14.93 -22.04
CA TYR A 573 19.17 -15.94 -23.08
C TYR A 573 18.18 -15.66 -24.23
N ARG A 574 18.53 -16.09 -25.45
CA ARG A 574 17.64 -15.89 -26.61
C ARG A 574 16.40 -16.78 -26.58
N ALA A 575 16.47 -17.92 -25.92
CA ALA A 575 15.38 -18.88 -25.81
C ALA A 575 15.58 -19.76 -24.58
N ASP A 576 14.48 -20.33 -24.10
CA ASP A 576 14.51 -21.34 -23.05
C ASP A 576 15.39 -22.51 -23.48
N THR A 577 16.25 -22.94 -22.57
CA THR A 577 17.31 -23.91 -22.91
C THR A 577 17.13 -25.21 -22.10
N PRO A 578 16.90 -26.35 -22.72
CA PRO A 578 16.90 -27.64 -22.05
C PRO A 578 18.27 -27.91 -21.39
N LEU A 579 18.25 -28.36 -20.14
CA LEU A 579 19.45 -28.72 -19.39
C LEU A 579 19.55 -30.23 -19.21
N ALA A 580 20.75 -30.76 -19.40
CA ALA A 580 21.07 -32.10 -18.91
C ALA A 580 21.09 -32.07 -17.38
N PHE A 581 20.50 -33.08 -16.75
CA PHE A 581 20.39 -33.15 -15.29
C PHE A 581 20.65 -34.56 -14.77
N THR A 582 20.96 -34.65 -13.49
CA THR A 582 20.93 -35.90 -12.74
C THR A 582 19.93 -35.78 -11.57
N TYR A 583 19.27 -36.89 -11.25
CA TYR A 583 18.36 -36.94 -10.11
C TYR A 583 18.81 -38.10 -9.19
N SER A 584 19.10 -37.78 -7.94
CA SER A 584 19.49 -38.74 -6.96
C SER A 584 19.18 -38.23 -5.55
N GLY A 585 18.65 -39.08 -4.69
CA GLY A 585 18.35 -38.76 -3.30
C GLY A 585 17.36 -37.58 -3.15
N GLY A 586 16.40 -37.43 -4.06
CA GLY A 586 15.44 -36.32 -4.02
C GLY A 586 16.01 -34.99 -4.49
N GLN A 587 17.21 -34.99 -5.07
CA GLN A 587 17.89 -33.78 -5.57
C GLN A 587 18.06 -33.79 -7.07
N VAL A 588 17.71 -32.71 -7.72
CA VAL A 588 18.12 -32.40 -9.09
C VAL A 588 19.49 -31.71 -9.04
N ARG A 589 20.36 -32.08 -9.97
CA ARG A 589 21.63 -31.39 -10.21
C ARG A 589 21.77 -31.06 -11.68
N VAL A 590 22.10 -29.80 -11.97
CA VAL A 590 22.31 -29.27 -13.31
C VAL A 590 23.56 -28.42 -13.36
N THR A 591 24.04 -28.16 -14.58
CA THR A 591 25.04 -27.12 -14.83
C THR A 591 24.36 -26.01 -15.63
N VAL A 592 24.29 -24.83 -15.07
CA VAL A 592 23.89 -23.59 -15.76
C VAL A 592 25.09 -23.14 -16.58
N PRO A 593 24.96 -23.06 -17.93
CA PRO A 593 26.11 -22.75 -18.77
C PRO A 593 26.73 -21.39 -18.46
N LYS A 594 25.86 -20.38 -18.27
CA LYS A 594 26.26 -19.02 -17.92
C LYS A 594 25.20 -18.37 -17.05
N LEU A 595 25.59 -17.68 -16.00
CA LEU A 595 24.75 -16.84 -15.18
C LEU A 595 25.24 -15.38 -15.28
N VAL A 596 24.49 -14.54 -16.01
CA VAL A 596 24.78 -13.11 -16.17
C VAL A 596 24.14 -12.34 -15.02
N ALA A 597 22.85 -12.03 -15.08
CA ALA A 597 22.11 -11.39 -14.01
C ALA A 597 21.17 -12.38 -13.30
N TYR A 598 20.40 -13.14 -14.04
CA TYR A 598 19.37 -14.01 -13.48
C TYR A 598 19.09 -15.24 -14.35
N VAL A 599 18.83 -16.36 -13.70
CA VAL A 599 18.24 -17.55 -14.31
C VAL A 599 17.20 -18.20 -13.40
N ALA A 600 16.16 -18.77 -14.01
CA ALA A 600 15.24 -19.71 -13.38
C ALA A 600 15.52 -21.12 -13.95
N VAL A 601 15.74 -22.10 -13.08
CA VAL A 601 15.86 -23.51 -13.45
C VAL A 601 14.55 -24.20 -13.10
N VAL A 602 13.79 -24.56 -14.12
CA VAL A 602 12.44 -25.11 -14.01
C VAL A 602 12.50 -26.62 -14.15
N SER A 603 12.06 -27.35 -13.14
CA SER A 603 11.89 -28.82 -13.23
C SER A 603 10.43 -29.17 -13.45
N GLU A 604 10.16 -29.98 -14.46
CA GLU A 604 8.83 -30.48 -14.80
C GLU A 604 8.69 -31.94 -14.36
N ASN A 605 7.60 -32.26 -13.63
CA ASN A 605 7.35 -33.61 -13.09
C ASN A 605 6.69 -34.55 -14.12
#